data_4435418d05a17284e92fd93e63edc804
#
_entry.id   4435418d05a17284e92fd93e63edc804
#
_cell.length_a   1.000
_cell.length_b   1.000
_cell.length_c   1.000
_cell.angle_alpha   90.00
_cell.angle_beta   90.00
_cell.angle_gamma   90.00
#
_symmetry.space_group_name_H-M   'P 1'
#
loop_
_entity.id
_entity.type
_entity.pdbx_description
1 polymer ?
#
loop_
_entity_poly.entity_id
_entity_poly.type
_entity_poly.pdbx_seq_one_letter_code
_entity_poly.pdbx_strand_id
1 'polypeptide(L)'
;MIRPIKFFSSVFAIMLLASSLAAFGHQQKSAVTVIVYNEAEKNLEISHRFYIHDAEHAVLTLLSKDADLLASTNTQQQFGAYVESQFGLRVDTQTALQAKYVGHEIIGKFFWVHQELAMQNIPRQLEIFHDSLQSLWPSQTNLVNIEGFGPIQSLRFNAKTGWQTVSLVTQ
;
A
#
# COMPACT_ATOMS: atom_id res chain seq x y z
N MET A 1 5.77 15.84 65.60
CA MET A 1 6.41 16.28 64.32
C MET A 1 6.30 15.14 63.32
N ILE A 2 5.23 15.14 62.52
CA ILE A 2 4.86 14.02 61.63
C ILE A 2 5.42 14.33 60.23
N ARG A 3 6.21 13.41 59.67
CA ARG A 3 6.83 13.54 58.32
C ARG A 3 5.85 13.11 57.22
N PRO A 4 5.32 14.03 56.36
CA PRO A 4 4.41 13.67 55.29
C PRO A 4 5.08 13.40 53.92
N ILE A 5 6.39 13.07 53.86
CA ILE A 5 7.13 13.05 52.60
C ILE A 5 7.02 11.72 51.82
N LYS A 6 6.67 10.61 52.50
CA LYS A 6 6.63 9.27 51.82
C LYS A 6 5.38 8.99 50.99
N PHE A 7 4.28 9.68 51.23
CA PHE A 7 3.02 9.43 50.51
C PHE A 7 3.01 10.05 49.11
N PHE A 8 3.65 11.20 48.93
CA PHE A 8 3.71 11.87 47.63
C PHE A 8 4.60 11.15 46.60
N SER A 9 5.66 10.48 47.06
CA SER A 9 6.58 9.74 46.18
C SER A 9 5.96 8.49 45.58
N SER A 10 5.07 7.80 46.33
CA SER A 10 4.40 6.58 45.85
C SER A 10 3.29 6.86 44.84
N VAL A 11 2.56 7.98 44.98
CA VAL A 11 1.50 8.37 44.05
C VAL A 11 2.11 8.82 42.71
N PHE A 12 3.25 9.53 42.74
CA PHE A 12 3.95 9.96 41.53
C PHE A 12 4.56 8.78 40.75
N ALA A 13 5.06 7.74 41.44
CA ALA A 13 5.56 6.53 40.80
C ALA A 13 4.45 5.69 40.13
N ILE A 14 3.27 5.63 40.71
CA ILE A 14 2.11 4.92 40.15
C ILE A 14 1.58 5.68 38.93
N MET A 15 1.60 7.00 38.90
CA MET A 15 1.16 7.81 37.77
C MET A 15 2.10 7.70 36.55
N LEU A 16 3.40 7.51 36.78
CA LEU A 16 4.41 7.25 35.74
C LEU A 16 4.28 5.85 35.12
N LEU A 17 3.88 4.84 35.90
CA LEU A 17 3.62 3.49 35.38
C LEU A 17 2.33 3.40 34.56
N ALA A 18 1.32 4.20 34.89
CA ALA A 18 0.03 4.23 34.16
C ALA A 18 0.14 4.89 32.78
N SER A 19 1.11 5.80 32.57
CA SER A 19 1.32 6.47 31.28
C SER A 19 2.05 5.61 30.24
N SER A 20 2.69 4.51 30.63
CA SER A 20 3.40 3.61 29.71
C SER A 20 2.49 2.60 28.99
N LEU A 21 1.22 2.47 29.37
CA LEU A 21 0.25 1.53 28.78
C LEU A 21 -0.53 2.11 27.59
N ALA A 22 -0.37 3.38 27.25
CA ALA A 22 -1.11 4.05 26.18
C ALA A 22 -0.40 4.09 24.82
N ALA A 23 0.78 3.48 24.69
CA ALA A 23 1.52 3.44 23.42
C ALA A 23 1.18 2.20 22.59
N PHE A 24 -0.09 1.81 22.48
CA PHE A 24 -0.56 1.04 21.32
C PHE A 24 -0.61 2.00 20.13
N GLY A 25 0.54 2.28 19.54
CA GLY A 25 0.59 2.92 18.25
C GLY A 25 -0.24 2.06 17.29
N HIS A 26 -1.41 2.54 16.90
CA HIS A 26 -2.14 1.94 15.80
C HIS A 26 -1.21 1.95 14.59
N GLN A 27 -0.62 0.81 14.29
CA GLN A 27 0.18 0.66 13.08
C GLN A 27 -0.77 0.90 11.90
N GLN A 28 -0.63 2.07 11.28
CA GLN A 28 -1.47 2.43 10.15
C GLN A 28 -1.20 1.44 9.02
N LYS A 29 -2.22 0.69 8.62
CA LYS A 29 -2.14 -0.20 7.47
C LYS A 29 -1.92 0.62 6.21
N SER A 30 -0.83 0.37 5.50
CA SER A 30 -0.48 1.16 4.32
C SER A 30 0.27 0.35 3.28
N ALA A 31 0.01 0.66 2.01
CA ALA A 31 0.79 0.21 0.87
C ALA A 31 1.28 1.41 0.07
N VAL A 32 2.37 1.22 -0.66
CA VAL A 32 2.91 2.24 -1.56
C VAL A 32 3.06 1.63 -2.95
N THR A 33 2.54 2.32 -3.94
CA THR A 33 2.71 2.00 -5.35
C THR A 33 3.53 3.09 -6.02
N VAL A 34 4.47 2.71 -6.86
CA VAL A 34 5.22 3.62 -7.71
C VAL A 34 4.92 3.26 -9.16
N ILE A 35 4.57 4.25 -9.96
CA ILE A 35 4.36 4.15 -11.41
C ILE A 35 5.45 4.96 -12.07
N VAL A 36 6.24 4.33 -12.93
CA VAL A 36 7.32 4.96 -13.69
C VAL A 36 7.13 4.70 -15.17
N TYR A 37 7.32 5.72 -16.00
CA TYR A 37 7.36 5.51 -17.44
C TYR A 37 8.77 5.19 -17.90
N ASN A 38 8.95 4.01 -18.50
CA ASN A 38 10.19 3.59 -19.13
C ASN A 38 10.16 3.99 -20.62
N GLU A 39 10.91 5.03 -20.96
CA GLU A 39 10.96 5.54 -22.34
C GLU A 39 11.60 4.56 -23.32
N ALA A 40 12.55 3.74 -22.86
CA ALA A 40 13.24 2.77 -23.72
C ALA A 40 12.31 1.63 -24.15
N GLU A 41 11.53 1.13 -23.21
CA GLU A 41 10.61 0.00 -23.43
C GLU A 41 9.20 0.46 -23.85
N LYS A 42 8.91 1.76 -23.76
CA LYS A 42 7.56 2.32 -24.02
C LYS A 42 6.48 1.66 -23.18
N ASN A 43 6.75 1.50 -21.88
CA ASN A 43 5.79 0.93 -20.93
C ASN A 43 5.71 1.75 -19.65
N LEU A 44 4.61 1.57 -18.91
CA LEU A 44 4.51 1.93 -17.51
C LEU A 44 4.95 0.72 -16.68
N GLU A 45 5.90 0.92 -15.79
CA GLU A 45 6.33 -0.02 -14.77
C GLU A 45 5.62 0.35 -13.46
N ILE A 46 4.93 -0.62 -12.88
CA ILE A 46 4.11 -0.42 -11.69
C ILE A 46 4.61 -1.37 -10.61
N SER A 47 5.05 -0.82 -9.49
CA SER A 47 5.58 -1.58 -8.36
C SER A 47 4.76 -1.29 -7.11
N HIS A 48 4.04 -2.30 -6.61
CA HIS A 48 3.27 -2.23 -5.37
C HIS A 48 4.08 -2.82 -4.23
N ARG A 49 4.13 -2.12 -3.10
CA ARG A 49 4.87 -2.53 -1.92
C ARG A 49 3.96 -2.65 -0.71
N PHE A 50 3.91 -3.84 -0.13
CA PHE A 50 3.16 -4.16 1.09
C PHE A 50 4.13 -4.56 2.21
N TYR A 51 3.80 -4.26 3.45
CA TYR A 51 4.50 -4.91 4.56
C TYR A 51 4.21 -6.42 4.55
N ILE A 52 5.25 -7.25 4.71
CA ILE A 52 5.11 -8.73 4.74
C ILE A 52 4.06 -9.14 5.76
N HIS A 53 4.14 -8.60 6.98
CA HIS A 53 3.18 -8.93 8.04
C HIS A 53 1.71 -8.67 7.61
N ASP A 54 1.45 -7.58 6.88
CA ASP A 54 0.11 -7.28 6.40
C ASP A 54 -0.30 -8.22 5.26
N ALA A 55 0.62 -8.53 4.37
CA ALA A 55 0.37 -9.48 3.28
C ALA A 55 0.14 -10.91 3.81
N GLU A 56 0.89 -11.38 4.83
CA GLU A 56 0.65 -12.66 5.50
C GLU A 56 -0.76 -12.73 6.11
N HIS A 57 -1.17 -11.72 6.86
CA HIS A 57 -2.54 -11.65 7.40
C HIS A 57 -3.60 -11.62 6.29
N ALA A 58 -3.31 -10.92 5.19
CA ALA A 58 -4.23 -10.83 4.07
C ALA A 58 -4.45 -12.19 3.41
N VAL A 59 -3.40 -12.96 3.11
CA VAL A 59 -3.54 -14.27 2.44
C VAL A 59 -4.30 -15.28 3.28
N LEU A 60 -4.15 -15.24 4.61
CA LEU A 60 -4.93 -16.10 5.53
C LEU A 60 -6.44 -15.82 5.44
N THR A 61 -6.83 -14.60 5.11
CA THR A 61 -8.25 -14.21 5.00
C THR A 61 -8.76 -14.35 3.57
N LEU A 62 -7.95 -13.95 2.58
CA LEU A 62 -8.36 -13.89 1.17
C LEU A 62 -8.30 -15.26 0.48
N LEU A 63 -7.34 -16.12 0.87
CA LEU A 63 -7.08 -17.38 0.18
C LEU A 63 -7.49 -18.57 1.02
N SER A 64 -6.77 -18.86 2.09
CA SER A 64 -7.10 -19.94 3.02
C SER A 64 -6.40 -19.76 4.37
N LYS A 65 -6.90 -20.44 5.40
CA LYS A 65 -6.27 -20.43 6.74
C LYS A 65 -4.88 -21.07 6.78
N ASP A 66 -4.56 -21.88 5.79
CA ASP A 66 -3.27 -22.57 5.65
C ASP A 66 -2.36 -21.88 4.62
N ALA A 67 -2.73 -20.71 4.12
CA ALA A 67 -1.93 -19.97 3.17
C ALA A 67 -0.64 -19.46 3.82
N ASP A 68 0.50 -19.79 3.23
CA ASP A 68 1.82 -19.34 3.68
C ASP A 68 2.46 -18.46 2.61
N LEU A 69 2.56 -17.16 2.88
CA LEU A 69 3.14 -16.20 1.94
C LEU A 69 4.65 -16.37 1.81
N LEU A 70 5.34 -16.80 2.87
CA LEU A 70 6.81 -16.88 2.88
C LEU A 70 7.31 -18.16 2.24
N ALA A 71 6.63 -19.28 2.48
CA ALA A 71 7.09 -20.60 2.01
C ALA A 71 6.44 -21.07 0.69
N SER A 72 5.31 -20.48 0.27
CA SER A 72 4.54 -20.97 -0.88
C SER A 72 4.55 -19.99 -2.05
N THR A 73 5.29 -20.33 -3.12
CA THR A 73 5.27 -19.58 -4.39
C THR A 73 3.85 -19.46 -4.97
N ASN A 74 3.02 -20.49 -4.81
CA ASN A 74 1.63 -20.45 -5.25
C ASN A 74 0.83 -19.39 -4.47
N THR A 75 1.00 -19.29 -3.15
CA THR A 75 0.38 -18.23 -2.33
C THR A 75 0.85 -16.84 -2.76
N GLN A 76 2.15 -16.69 -3.04
CA GLN A 76 2.73 -15.44 -3.54
C GLN A 76 2.11 -15.02 -4.88
N GLN A 77 1.97 -15.95 -5.83
CA GLN A 77 1.31 -15.71 -7.12
C GLN A 77 -0.16 -15.34 -6.97
N GLN A 78 -0.90 -16.02 -6.11
CA GLN A 78 -2.31 -15.72 -5.85
C GLN A 78 -2.48 -14.35 -5.21
N PHE A 79 -1.59 -13.94 -4.29
CA PHE A 79 -1.60 -12.60 -3.74
C PHE A 79 -1.25 -11.54 -4.80
N GLY A 80 -0.28 -11.82 -5.69
CA GLY A 80 0.02 -10.96 -6.84
C GLY A 80 -1.17 -10.76 -7.76
N ALA A 81 -1.88 -11.84 -8.13
CA ALA A 81 -3.11 -11.77 -8.93
C ALA A 81 -4.24 -11.01 -8.21
N TYR A 82 -4.36 -11.15 -6.89
CA TYR A 82 -5.28 -10.35 -6.10
C TYR A 82 -4.94 -8.85 -6.22
N VAL A 83 -3.66 -8.46 -6.03
CA VAL A 83 -3.23 -7.06 -6.15
C VAL A 83 -3.53 -6.51 -7.55
N GLU A 84 -3.25 -7.28 -8.60
CA GLU A 84 -3.59 -6.94 -10.00
C GLU A 84 -5.08 -6.64 -10.14
N SER A 85 -5.95 -7.45 -9.56
CA SER A 85 -7.41 -7.27 -9.63
C SER A 85 -7.93 -6.04 -8.87
N GLN A 86 -7.16 -5.54 -7.91
CA GLN A 86 -7.52 -4.40 -7.04
C GLN A 86 -6.88 -3.08 -7.50
N PHE A 87 -6.17 -3.10 -8.62
CA PHE A 87 -5.54 -1.93 -9.21
C PHE A 87 -6.07 -1.68 -10.61
N GLY A 88 -6.46 -0.45 -10.90
CA GLY A 88 -7.04 -0.07 -12.18
C GLY A 88 -6.40 1.17 -12.78
N LEU A 89 -6.24 1.14 -14.08
CA LEU A 89 -5.82 2.27 -14.91
C LEU A 89 -6.83 2.46 -16.04
N ARG A 90 -7.15 3.70 -16.38
CA ARG A 90 -7.96 4.02 -17.56
C ARG A 90 -7.64 5.41 -18.10
N VAL A 91 -7.97 5.62 -19.37
CA VAL A 91 -7.97 6.93 -20.02
C VAL A 91 -9.41 7.31 -20.37
N ASP A 92 -9.70 8.61 -20.35
CA ASP A 92 -10.99 9.18 -20.80
C ASP A 92 -12.23 8.58 -20.12
N THR A 93 -12.14 8.23 -18.86
CA THR A 93 -13.21 7.65 -18.01
C THR A 93 -13.81 6.34 -18.49
N GLN A 94 -13.50 5.89 -19.69
CA GLN A 94 -14.16 4.74 -20.34
C GLN A 94 -13.20 3.62 -20.76
N THR A 95 -11.98 3.96 -21.20
CA THR A 95 -11.05 2.98 -21.74
C THR A 95 -10.18 2.40 -20.64
N ALA A 96 -10.54 1.21 -20.15
CA ALA A 96 -9.72 0.46 -19.20
C ALA A 96 -8.40 0.01 -19.85
N LEU A 97 -7.31 0.21 -19.14
CA LEU A 97 -5.97 -0.23 -19.52
C LEU A 97 -5.61 -1.47 -18.68
N GLN A 98 -5.08 -2.49 -19.34
CA GLN A 98 -4.73 -3.77 -18.70
C GLN A 98 -3.24 -3.79 -18.36
N ALA A 99 -2.91 -3.39 -17.13
CA ALA A 99 -1.58 -3.64 -16.57
C ALA A 99 -1.47 -5.13 -16.23
N LYS A 100 -0.44 -5.80 -16.76
CA LYS A 100 -0.23 -7.24 -16.58
C LYS A 100 0.70 -7.50 -15.42
N TYR A 101 0.34 -8.45 -14.56
CA TYR A 101 1.24 -8.99 -13.55
C TYR A 101 2.48 -9.61 -14.21
N VAL A 102 3.67 -9.19 -13.80
CA VAL A 102 4.95 -9.69 -14.34
C VAL A 102 5.77 -10.42 -13.29
N GLY A 103 5.49 -10.26 -12.00
CA GLY A 103 6.19 -10.97 -10.95
C GLY A 103 6.00 -10.37 -9.56
N HIS A 104 6.66 -11.01 -8.61
CA HIS A 104 6.71 -10.57 -7.21
C HIS A 104 8.07 -10.89 -6.63
N GLU A 105 8.43 -10.21 -5.55
CA GLU A 105 9.65 -10.50 -4.79
C GLU A 105 9.49 -10.10 -3.31
N ILE A 106 10.36 -10.67 -2.47
CA ILE A 106 10.46 -10.31 -1.06
C ILE A 106 11.79 -9.59 -0.84
N ILE A 107 11.72 -8.31 -0.45
CA ILE A 107 12.91 -7.52 -0.12
C ILE A 107 12.78 -6.95 1.29
N GLY A 108 13.63 -7.41 2.19
CA GLY A 108 13.61 -7.00 3.59
C GLY A 108 12.27 -7.31 4.25
N LYS A 109 11.55 -6.29 4.70
CA LYS A 109 10.23 -6.43 5.35
C LYS A 109 9.04 -6.19 4.41
N PHE A 110 9.27 -6.22 3.10
CA PHE A 110 8.26 -5.90 2.11
C PHE A 110 8.06 -7.03 1.11
N PHE A 111 6.81 -7.24 0.76
CA PHE A 111 6.38 -8.00 -0.41
C PHE A 111 6.08 -7.02 -1.55
N TRP A 112 6.74 -7.23 -2.69
CA TRP A 112 6.58 -6.44 -3.88
C TRP A 112 5.78 -7.20 -4.92
N VAL A 113 4.92 -6.48 -5.65
CA VAL A 113 4.17 -6.99 -6.80
C VAL A 113 4.43 -6.06 -7.96
N HIS A 114 4.81 -6.62 -9.10
CA HIS A 114 5.16 -5.86 -10.29
C HIS A 114 4.15 -6.10 -11.41
N GLN A 115 3.77 -5.02 -12.06
CA GLN A 115 2.92 -5.02 -13.24
C GLN A 115 3.52 -4.13 -14.32
N GLU A 116 3.21 -4.40 -15.57
CA GLU A 116 3.60 -3.60 -16.73
C GLU A 116 2.41 -3.31 -17.63
N LEU A 117 2.44 -2.14 -18.26
CA LEU A 117 1.47 -1.71 -19.24
C LEU A 117 2.18 -1.08 -20.44
N ALA A 118 2.08 -1.70 -21.61
CA ALA A 118 2.59 -1.11 -22.84
C ALA A 118 1.85 0.21 -23.14
N MET A 119 2.61 1.31 -23.31
CA MET A 119 2.08 2.65 -23.49
C MET A 119 2.90 3.40 -24.54
N GLN A 120 2.59 3.16 -25.82
CA GLN A 120 3.28 3.78 -26.94
C GLN A 120 3.08 5.30 -27.01
N ASN A 121 1.91 5.77 -26.61
CA ASN A 121 1.54 7.18 -26.59
C ASN A 121 1.12 7.54 -25.17
N ILE A 122 1.77 8.54 -24.59
CA ILE A 122 1.45 9.03 -23.26
C ILE A 122 0.17 9.87 -23.36
N PRO A 123 -0.93 9.50 -22.67
CA PRO A 123 -2.13 10.31 -22.64
C PRO A 123 -1.90 11.59 -21.81
N ARG A 124 -2.71 12.61 -22.01
CA ARG A 124 -2.63 13.83 -21.20
C ARG A 124 -3.00 13.60 -19.74
N GLN A 125 -3.91 12.68 -19.50
CA GLN A 125 -4.41 12.33 -18.19
C GLN A 125 -4.54 10.83 -18.05
N LEU A 126 -4.31 10.34 -16.86
CA LEU A 126 -4.51 8.96 -16.46
C LEU A 126 -5.41 8.94 -15.23
N GLU A 127 -6.40 8.08 -15.23
CA GLU A 127 -7.20 7.81 -14.06
C GLU A 127 -6.73 6.52 -13.41
N ILE A 128 -6.59 6.55 -12.10
CA ILE A 128 -6.04 5.48 -11.28
C ILE A 128 -7.05 5.11 -10.20
N PHE A 129 -7.13 3.82 -9.92
CA PHE A 129 -7.90 3.23 -8.84
C PHE A 129 -7.04 2.23 -8.09
N HIS A 130 -7.11 2.21 -6.74
CA HIS A 130 -6.34 1.27 -5.93
C HIS A 130 -7.01 1.00 -4.59
N ASP A 131 -7.63 -0.18 -4.45
CA ASP A 131 -8.33 -0.59 -3.24
C ASP A 131 -7.78 -1.85 -2.55
N SER A 132 -6.57 -2.32 -2.94
CA SER A 132 -5.93 -3.47 -2.31
C SER A 132 -5.99 -3.37 -0.79
N LEU A 133 -6.43 -4.46 -0.16
CA LEU A 133 -6.56 -4.65 1.28
C LEU A 133 -7.60 -3.75 2.00
N GLN A 134 -8.28 -2.84 1.31
CA GLN A 134 -9.27 -1.95 1.91
C GLN A 134 -10.53 -2.70 2.36
N SER A 135 -10.87 -3.79 1.68
CA SER A 135 -11.97 -4.68 2.09
C SER A 135 -11.69 -5.42 3.40
N LEU A 136 -10.41 -5.65 3.72
CA LEU A 136 -9.98 -6.31 4.96
C LEU A 136 -9.83 -5.31 6.11
N TRP A 137 -9.29 -4.14 5.80
CA TRP A 137 -9.01 -3.11 6.81
C TRP A 137 -9.56 -1.75 6.38
N PRO A 138 -10.61 -1.25 7.02
CA PRO A 138 -11.18 0.07 6.71
C PRO A 138 -10.19 1.23 6.89
N SER A 139 -9.12 1.04 7.68
CA SER A 139 -8.05 2.02 7.90
C SER A 139 -6.92 1.95 6.87
N GLN A 140 -6.96 0.98 5.93
CA GLN A 140 -5.96 0.84 4.89
C GLN A 140 -5.85 2.12 4.05
N THR A 141 -4.61 2.54 3.82
CA THR A 141 -4.29 3.65 2.92
C THR A 141 -3.30 3.18 1.87
N ASN A 142 -3.63 3.38 0.59
CA ASN A 142 -2.74 3.09 -0.52
C ASN A 142 -2.25 4.41 -1.12
N LEU A 143 -0.95 4.64 -1.08
CA LEU A 143 -0.30 5.80 -1.70
C LEU A 143 0.20 5.39 -3.09
N VAL A 144 -0.12 6.16 -4.12
CA VAL A 144 0.39 5.96 -5.47
C VAL A 144 1.23 7.17 -5.86
N ASN A 145 2.50 6.95 -6.13
CA ASN A 145 3.42 7.95 -6.65
C ASN A 145 3.60 7.74 -8.15
N ILE A 146 3.47 8.81 -8.92
CA ILE A 146 3.66 8.83 -10.37
C ILE A 146 4.91 9.65 -10.67
N GLU A 147 5.88 9.01 -11.32
CA GLU A 147 7.21 9.52 -11.60
C GLU A 147 7.52 9.50 -13.09
N GLY A 148 8.48 10.33 -13.55
CA GLY A 148 8.88 10.38 -14.94
C GLY A 148 8.08 11.36 -15.82
N PHE A 149 7.10 12.07 -15.26
CA PHE A 149 6.25 13.04 -15.97
C PHE A 149 6.40 14.47 -15.40
N GLY A 150 7.59 14.83 -14.93
CA GLY A 150 7.89 16.07 -14.23
C GLY A 150 7.97 15.87 -12.71
N PRO A 151 7.51 16.82 -11.88
CA PRO A 151 7.48 16.64 -10.43
C PRO A 151 6.64 15.42 -10.03
N ILE A 152 7.08 14.70 -9.01
CA ILE A 152 6.35 13.53 -8.49
C ILE A 152 4.93 13.96 -8.08
N GLN A 153 3.95 13.25 -8.60
CA GLN A 153 2.55 13.41 -8.20
C GLN A 153 2.15 12.24 -7.31
N SER A 154 1.40 12.54 -6.24
CA SER A 154 0.99 11.51 -5.27
C SER A 154 -0.51 11.51 -5.09
N LEU A 155 -1.11 10.34 -5.22
CA LEU A 155 -2.54 10.09 -4.97
C LEU A 155 -2.68 9.19 -3.75
N ARG A 156 -3.71 9.45 -2.94
CA ARG A 156 -4.00 8.67 -1.74
C ARG A 156 -5.38 8.02 -1.87
N PHE A 157 -5.44 6.71 -1.69
CA PHE A 157 -6.65 5.91 -1.73
C PHE A 157 -6.98 5.34 -0.36
N ASN A 158 -8.24 5.38 0.02
CA ASN A 158 -8.82 4.76 1.20
C ASN A 158 -10.22 4.23 0.84
N ALA A 159 -10.90 3.54 1.75
CA ALA A 159 -12.19 2.90 1.50
C ALA A 159 -13.32 3.83 0.98
N LYS A 160 -13.11 5.15 0.98
CA LYS A 160 -14.07 6.15 0.46
C LYS A 160 -13.61 6.78 -0.86
N THR A 161 -12.42 6.41 -1.34
CA THR A 161 -11.81 7.02 -2.53
C THR A 161 -12.09 6.15 -3.75
N GLY A 162 -12.70 6.73 -4.77
CA GLY A 162 -12.87 6.11 -6.07
C GLY A 162 -11.70 6.41 -7.02
N TRP A 163 -11.97 6.43 -8.31
CA TRP A 163 -11.01 6.83 -9.34
C TRP A 163 -10.49 8.25 -9.13
N GLN A 164 -9.18 8.44 -9.27
CA GLN A 164 -8.54 9.75 -9.22
C GLN A 164 -7.76 10.02 -10.49
N THR A 165 -7.76 11.26 -10.94
CA THR A 165 -7.10 11.70 -12.17
C THR A 165 -5.74 12.32 -11.87
N VAL A 166 -4.74 11.99 -12.68
CA VAL A 166 -3.41 12.61 -12.68
C VAL A 166 -3.09 13.15 -14.07
N SER A 167 -2.45 14.31 -14.14
CA SER A 167 -1.94 14.87 -15.41
C SER A 167 -0.56 14.31 -15.70
N LEU A 168 -0.36 13.77 -16.91
CA LEU A 168 0.93 13.24 -17.38
C LEU A 168 1.67 14.21 -18.31
N VAL A 169 1.15 15.41 -18.49
CA VAL A 169 1.79 16.42 -19.35
C VAL A 169 2.66 17.31 -18.46
N THR A 170 3.95 17.37 -18.75
CA THR A 170 4.84 18.43 -18.28
C THR A 170 4.40 19.76 -18.87
N GLN A 171 4.13 20.75 -18.01
CA GLN A 171 3.93 22.15 -18.45
C GLN A 171 5.24 22.72 -18.94
#